data_b88824425ecef5d66c560e94e32d0a31
#
_entry.id   b88824425ecef5d66c560e94e32d0a31
#
_cell.length_a   1.000
_cell.length_b   1.000
_cell.length_c   1.000
_cell.angle_alpha   90.00
_cell.angle_beta   90.00
_cell.angle_gamma   90.00
#
_symmetry.space_group_name_H-M   'P 1'
#
loop_
_entity.id
_entity.type
_entity.pdbx_description
1 polymer ?
#
loop_
_entity_poly.entity_id
_entity_poly.type
_entity_poly.pdbx_seq_one_letter_code
_entity_poly.pdbx_strand_id
1 'polypeptide(L)'
;IFETFRQAIQNVWSNKLRTFLTMLGIIIGVMAVIVIVGLGNGMTKSMRDSFSALGTNTLSIQVWGYGSRSVSVEEMYDICQRHSDLIKAVSPQVNFSGKASGTLKIGTTSYRWSNMSGVDENFTEMKNYQIVQGRGLQYMDMQDNKQVCVIGDYLNRVAFGGNGVGQTLKIGANKFRVVGVLSAKVSDPTMQQGSDDDCVYLPYTTVMRLSSQSSVDCYTAVMTDENFANEA
;
A
#
# COMPACT_ATOMS: atom_id res chain seq x y z
N ILE A 1 20.67 7.23 -62.15
CA ILE A 1 20.09 7.26 -60.80
C ILE A 1 18.94 8.28 -60.73
N PHE A 2 19.05 9.47 -61.29
CA PHE A 2 17.99 10.49 -61.23
C PHE A 2 16.78 10.13 -62.12
N GLU A 3 16.98 9.49 -63.25
CA GLU A 3 15.89 9.04 -64.13
C GLU A 3 15.11 7.87 -63.53
N THR A 4 15.79 6.93 -62.88
CA THR A 4 15.15 5.80 -62.20
C THR A 4 14.27 6.28 -61.05
N PHE A 5 14.70 7.29 -60.32
CA PHE A 5 13.90 7.92 -59.25
C PHE A 5 12.66 8.62 -59.78
N ARG A 6 12.82 9.34 -60.89
CA ARG A 6 11.70 10.03 -61.55
C ARG A 6 10.66 9.04 -62.11
N GLN A 7 11.11 7.92 -62.68
CA GLN A 7 10.23 6.86 -63.14
C GLN A 7 9.49 6.18 -61.99
N ALA A 8 10.13 5.96 -60.87
CA ALA A 8 9.52 5.40 -59.66
C ALA A 8 8.37 6.29 -59.15
N ILE A 9 8.60 7.62 -59.09
CA ILE A 9 7.58 8.59 -58.69
C ILE A 9 6.40 8.62 -59.68
N GLN A 10 6.67 8.57 -61.02
CA GLN A 10 5.64 8.54 -62.01
C GLN A 10 4.76 7.26 -61.91
N ASN A 11 5.36 6.09 -61.61
CA ASN A 11 4.62 4.85 -61.42
C ASN A 11 3.76 4.89 -60.17
N VAL A 12 4.17 5.53 -59.08
CA VAL A 12 3.37 5.78 -57.89
C VAL A 12 2.15 6.65 -58.20
N TRP A 13 2.36 7.70 -59.02
CA TRP A 13 1.26 8.61 -59.37
C TRP A 13 0.26 8.04 -60.39
N SER A 14 0.68 7.12 -61.27
CA SER A 14 -0.21 6.47 -62.24
C SER A 14 -1.15 5.43 -61.62
N ASN A 15 -0.80 4.84 -60.46
CA ASN A 15 -1.60 3.86 -59.73
C ASN A 15 -1.92 4.31 -58.28
N LYS A 16 -2.47 5.50 -58.13
CA LYS A 16 -2.72 6.18 -56.82
C LYS A 16 -3.47 5.31 -55.82
N LEU A 17 -4.50 4.60 -56.23
CA LEU A 17 -5.34 3.74 -55.39
C LEU A 17 -4.56 2.52 -54.82
N ARG A 18 -3.75 1.87 -55.67
CA ARG A 18 -2.95 0.70 -55.23
C ARG A 18 -1.85 1.15 -54.24
N THR A 19 -1.17 2.24 -54.53
CA THR A 19 -0.10 2.78 -53.70
C THR A 19 -0.68 3.26 -52.35
N PHE A 20 -1.83 3.94 -52.39
CA PHE A 20 -2.48 4.39 -51.17
C PHE A 20 -2.88 3.21 -50.24
N LEU A 21 -3.51 2.16 -50.84
CA LEU A 21 -3.93 0.96 -50.07
C LEU A 21 -2.74 0.21 -49.48
N THR A 22 -1.62 0.08 -50.24
CA THR A 22 -0.42 -0.58 -49.71
C THR A 22 0.25 0.22 -48.61
N MET A 23 0.37 1.53 -48.78
CA MET A 23 0.90 2.42 -47.72
C MET A 23 0.04 2.40 -46.46
N LEU A 24 -1.31 2.46 -46.64
CA LEU A 24 -2.24 2.39 -45.55
C LEU A 24 -2.10 1.07 -44.75
N GLY A 25 -1.96 -0.06 -45.45
CA GLY A 25 -1.72 -1.35 -44.82
C GLY A 25 -0.44 -1.40 -43.98
N ILE A 26 0.65 -0.86 -44.51
CA ILE A 26 1.94 -0.79 -43.81
C ILE A 26 1.82 0.12 -42.57
N ILE A 27 1.21 1.30 -42.73
CA ILE A 27 1.05 2.26 -41.62
C ILE A 27 0.22 1.62 -40.50
N ILE A 28 -0.92 0.99 -40.83
CA ILE A 28 -1.77 0.31 -39.84
C ILE A 28 -0.99 -0.81 -39.15
N GLY A 29 -0.26 -1.63 -39.90
CA GLY A 29 0.54 -2.72 -39.35
C GLY A 29 1.61 -2.24 -38.37
N VAL A 30 2.41 -1.24 -38.75
CA VAL A 30 3.46 -0.68 -37.89
C VAL A 30 2.86 0.02 -36.68
N MET A 31 1.79 0.80 -36.88
CA MET A 31 1.08 1.48 -35.79
C MET A 31 0.55 0.48 -34.75
N ALA A 32 -0.07 -0.61 -35.20
CA ALA A 32 -0.59 -1.66 -34.30
C ALA A 32 0.52 -2.26 -33.43
N VAL A 33 1.68 -2.57 -33.99
CA VAL A 33 2.82 -3.10 -33.25
C VAL A 33 3.33 -2.09 -32.22
N ILE A 34 3.50 -0.82 -32.60
CA ILE A 34 3.96 0.23 -31.69
C ILE A 34 2.98 0.41 -30.53
N VAL A 35 1.68 0.43 -30.81
CA VAL A 35 0.65 0.57 -29.76
C VAL A 35 0.66 -0.62 -28.80
N ILE A 36 0.73 -1.86 -29.29
CA ILE A 36 0.74 -3.05 -28.46
C ILE A 36 1.99 -3.09 -27.57
N VAL A 37 3.17 -2.83 -28.13
CA VAL A 37 4.43 -2.81 -27.37
C VAL A 37 4.45 -1.65 -26.38
N GLY A 38 3.95 -0.48 -26.78
CA GLY A 38 3.85 0.69 -25.89
C GLY A 38 2.91 0.45 -24.70
N LEU A 39 1.74 -0.13 -24.95
CA LEU A 39 0.80 -0.51 -23.90
C LEU A 39 1.40 -1.58 -22.97
N GLY A 40 2.02 -2.62 -23.50
CA GLY A 40 2.66 -3.68 -22.71
C GLY A 40 3.74 -3.13 -21.78
N ASN A 41 4.62 -2.30 -22.29
CA ASN A 41 5.67 -1.67 -21.48
C ASN A 41 5.11 -0.67 -20.45
N GLY A 42 4.07 0.09 -20.83
CA GLY A 42 3.38 1.02 -19.93
C GLY A 42 2.70 0.29 -18.78
N MET A 43 1.98 -0.79 -19.06
CA MET A 43 1.34 -1.62 -18.03
C MET A 43 2.37 -2.26 -17.09
N THR A 44 3.44 -2.83 -17.64
CA THR A 44 4.50 -3.46 -16.84
C THR A 44 5.18 -2.43 -15.91
N LYS A 45 5.45 -1.22 -16.42
CA LYS A 45 6.02 -0.14 -15.62
C LYS A 45 5.05 0.30 -14.53
N SER A 46 3.77 0.53 -14.87
CA SER A 46 2.75 0.94 -13.91
C SER A 46 2.54 -0.10 -12.80
N MET A 47 2.55 -1.39 -13.15
CA MET A 47 2.49 -2.48 -12.16
C MET A 47 3.72 -2.47 -11.25
N ARG A 48 4.93 -2.36 -11.83
CA ARG A 48 6.17 -2.32 -11.05
C ARG A 48 6.20 -1.11 -10.10
N ASP A 49 5.79 0.07 -10.57
CA ASP A 49 5.73 1.29 -9.77
C ASP A 49 4.70 1.13 -8.63
N SER A 50 3.55 0.50 -8.90
CA SER A 50 2.54 0.19 -7.88
C SER A 50 3.07 -0.79 -6.83
N PHE A 51 3.73 -1.86 -7.23
CA PHE A 51 4.35 -2.82 -6.30
C PHE A 51 5.46 -2.17 -5.48
N SER A 52 6.32 -1.36 -6.09
CA SER A 52 7.38 -0.64 -5.37
C SER A 52 6.81 0.34 -4.33
N ALA A 53 5.69 1.00 -4.63
CA ALA A 53 5.00 1.88 -3.69
C ALA A 53 4.38 1.10 -2.51
N LEU A 54 3.98 -0.14 -2.71
CA LEU A 54 3.43 -1.01 -1.66
C LEU A 54 4.51 -1.58 -0.71
N GLY A 55 5.79 -1.45 -1.04
CA GLY A 55 6.90 -2.06 -0.31
C GLY A 55 7.03 -3.54 -0.65
N THR A 56 7.68 -3.85 -1.76
CA THR A 56 7.79 -5.21 -2.33
C THR A 56 8.52 -6.21 -1.44
N ASN A 57 9.26 -5.72 -0.44
CA ASN A 57 10.06 -6.55 0.47
C ASN A 57 9.33 -6.86 1.78
N THR A 58 7.99 -6.74 1.83
CA THR A 58 7.24 -7.05 3.04
C THR A 58 6.74 -8.48 3.03
N LEU A 59 7.06 -9.23 4.08
CA LEU A 59 6.58 -10.58 4.36
C LEU A 59 5.57 -10.53 5.50
N SER A 60 4.41 -11.17 5.34
CA SER A 60 3.45 -11.35 6.41
C SER A 60 3.70 -12.70 7.08
N ILE A 61 4.09 -12.67 8.34
CA ILE A 61 4.35 -13.84 9.16
C ILE A 61 3.12 -14.09 10.02
N GLN A 62 2.47 -15.24 9.82
CA GLN A 62 1.36 -15.68 10.67
C GLN A 62 1.85 -16.75 11.63
N VAL A 63 1.63 -16.50 12.92
CA VAL A 63 1.99 -17.43 13.98
C VAL A 63 0.77 -18.27 14.34
N TRP A 64 0.76 -19.52 13.91
CA TRP A 64 -0.31 -20.47 14.25
C TRP A 64 0.12 -21.28 15.48
N GLY A 65 -0.45 -20.95 16.64
CA GLY A 65 -0.20 -21.70 17.88
C GLY A 65 -1.22 -22.81 18.09
N TYR A 66 -0.81 -24.06 17.97
CA TYR A 66 -1.51 -25.20 18.58
C TYR A 66 -0.97 -25.39 19.99
N GLY A 67 -1.76 -25.01 21.00
CA GLY A 67 -1.37 -25.14 22.40
C GLY A 67 -0.77 -23.85 23.00
N SER A 68 -0.06 -23.98 24.11
CA SER A 68 0.45 -22.88 24.94
C SER A 68 1.72 -22.17 24.44
N ARG A 69 2.06 -22.27 23.15
CA ARG A 69 3.22 -21.58 22.56
C ARG A 69 2.73 -20.39 21.72
N SER A 70 2.68 -19.24 22.35
CA SER A 70 2.60 -17.95 21.65
C SER A 70 4.01 -17.37 21.58
N VAL A 71 4.36 -16.75 20.46
CA VAL A 71 5.58 -15.96 20.35
C VAL A 71 5.28 -14.56 20.87
N SER A 72 6.06 -14.10 21.84
CA SER A 72 5.93 -12.72 22.34
C SER A 72 6.52 -11.73 21.32
N VAL A 73 6.13 -10.46 21.43
CA VAL A 73 6.65 -9.40 20.57
C VAL A 73 8.16 -9.24 20.78
N GLU A 74 8.62 -9.37 22.02
CA GLU A 74 10.03 -9.30 22.39
C GLU A 74 10.85 -10.43 21.76
N GLU A 75 10.33 -11.66 21.79
CA GLU A 75 10.98 -12.81 21.13
C GLU A 75 11.07 -12.61 19.62
N MET A 76 10.04 -12.02 18.99
CA MET A 76 10.06 -11.73 17.55
C MET A 76 11.10 -10.65 17.22
N TYR A 77 11.24 -9.61 18.05
CA TYR A 77 12.29 -8.62 17.88
C TYR A 77 13.69 -9.21 18.07
N ASP A 78 13.87 -10.13 19.02
CA ASP A 78 15.14 -10.85 19.22
C ASP A 78 15.51 -11.73 18.02
N ILE A 79 14.53 -12.39 17.40
CA ILE A 79 14.72 -13.16 16.16
C ILE A 79 15.16 -12.24 15.02
N CYS A 80 14.50 -11.09 14.87
CA CYS A 80 14.86 -10.09 13.87
C CYS A 80 16.28 -9.57 14.07
N GLN A 81 16.69 -9.31 15.31
CA GLN A 81 18.07 -8.86 15.59
C GLN A 81 19.11 -9.93 15.30
N ARG A 82 18.81 -11.20 15.60
CA ARG A 82 19.73 -12.34 15.30
C ARG A 82 19.88 -12.60 13.82
N HIS A 83 18.87 -12.30 13.01
CA HIS A 83 18.83 -12.48 11.56
C HIS A 83 18.75 -11.14 10.82
N SER A 84 19.47 -10.15 11.30
CA SER A 84 19.50 -8.78 10.70
C SER A 84 20.11 -8.74 9.29
N ASP A 85 20.77 -9.81 8.86
CA ASP A 85 21.20 -10.05 7.49
C ASP A 85 20.02 -10.30 6.52
N LEU A 86 18.95 -10.94 7.00
CA LEU A 86 17.76 -11.29 6.21
C LEU A 86 16.60 -10.34 6.46
N ILE A 87 16.34 -9.99 7.73
CA ILE A 87 15.19 -9.21 8.16
C ILE A 87 15.66 -7.81 8.61
N LYS A 88 15.24 -6.80 7.90
CA LYS A 88 15.57 -5.40 8.21
C LYS A 88 14.76 -4.86 9.38
N ALA A 89 13.48 -5.17 9.44
CA ALA A 89 12.56 -4.71 10.47
C ALA A 89 11.35 -5.64 10.58
N VAL A 90 10.74 -5.70 11.75
CA VAL A 90 9.50 -6.45 12.00
C VAL A 90 8.56 -5.59 12.84
N SER A 91 7.28 -5.66 12.55
CA SER A 91 6.21 -4.97 13.29
C SER A 91 5.08 -5.95 13.62
N PRO A 92 4.58 -5.96 14.85
CA PRO A 92 3.36 -6.67 15.18
C PRO A 92 2.18 -6.06 14.42
N GLN A 93 1.25 -6.90 13.98
CA GLN A 93 0.01 -6.47 13.37
C GLN A 93 -1.17 -7.12 14.09
N VAL A 94 -1.97 -6.31 14.75
CA VAL A 94 -3.10 -6.76 15.58
C VAL A 94 -4.39 -6.20 15.00
N ASN A 95 -5.31 -7.08 14.68
CA ASN A 95 -6.63 -6.67 14.21
C ASN A 95 -7.63 -6.60 15.37
N PHE A 96 -8.57 -5.68 15.28
CA PHE A 96 -9.66 -5.62 16.25
C PHE A 96 -10.51 -6.89 16.22
N SER A 97 -10.72 -7.48 17.39
CA SER A 97 -11.52 -8.69 17.55
C SER A 97 -12.49 -8.59 18.72
N GLY A 98 -13.48 -9.49 18.77
CA GLY A 98 -14.42 -9.59 19.86
C GLY A 98 -15.24 -8.30 20.07
N LYS A 99 -15.37 -7.87 21.33
CA LYS A 99 -16.15 -6.68 21.71
C LYS A 99 -15.55 -5.34 21.23
N ALA A 100 -14.26 -5.33 20.93
CA ALA A 100 -13.58 -4.16 20.39
C ALA A 100 -13.77 -4.04 18.87
N SER A 101 -14.13 -5.12 18.18
CA SER A 101 -14.47 -5.09 16.77
C SER A 101 -15.66 -4.18 16.54
N GLY A 102 -15.47 -3.16 15.77
CA GLY A 102 -16.51 -2.17 15.52
C GLY A 102 -16.28 -1.42 14.23
N THR A 103 -17.34 -0.79 13.75
CA THR A 103 -17.27 0.09 12.60
C THR A 103 -16.55 1.37 12.99
N LEU A 104 -15.65 1.83 12.13
CA LEU A 104 -15.06 3.16 12.23
C LEU A 104 -16.16 4.21 12.05
N LYS A 105 -16.29 5.13 13.01
CA LYS A 105 -17.24 6.24 12.96
C LYS A 105 -16.51 7.57 13.11
N ILE A 106 -16.83 8.49 12.22
CA ILE A 106 -16.33 9.86 12.26
C ILE A 106 -17.56 10.76 12.17
N GLY A 107 -17.84 11.50 13.25
CA GLY A 107 -19.11 12.21 13.37
C GLY A 107 -20.30 11.24 13.35
N THR A 108 -21.20 11.44 12.39
CA THR A 108 -22.39 10.59 12.15
C THR A 108 -22.17 9.53 11.09
N THR A 109 -21.05 9.58 10.35
CA THR A 109 -20.75 8.68 9.22
C THR A 109 -20.00 7.45 9.68
N SER A 110 -20.36 6.29 9.10
CA SER A 110 -19.72 4.99 9.36
C SER A 110 -18.91 4.54 8.14
N TYR A 111 -17.67 4.15 8.38
CA TYR A 111 -16.71 3.65 7.37
C TYR A 111 -16.49 2.17 7.62
N ARG A 112 -17.01 1.31 6.73
CA ARG A 112 -17.00 -0.16 6.93
C ARG A 112 -15.78 -0.86 6.35
N TRP A 113 -15.13 -0.25 5.37
CA TRP A 113 -14.08 -0.88 4.57
C TRP A 113 -12.68 -0.40 4.94
N SER A 114 -12.57 0.52 5.90
CA SER A 114 -11.27 1.04 6.33
C SER A 114 -10.45 -0.06 7.02
N ASN A 115 -9.18 -0.16 6.60
CA ASN A 115 -8.21 -1.08 7.21
C ASN A 115 -7.79 -0.54 8.58
N MET A 116 -8.14 -1.24 9.64
CA MET A 116 -7.81 -0.85 11.01
C MET A 116 -6.88 -1.87 11.64
N SER A 117 -5.65 -1.49 11.96
CA SER A 117 -4.66 -2.38 12.55
C SER A 117 -3.90 -1.70 13.69
N GLY A 118 -3.64 -2.47 14.75
CA GLY A 118 -2.67 -2.13 15.78
C GLY A 118 -1.27 -2.48 15.30
N VAL A 119 -0.36 -1.52 15.33
CA VAL A 119 1.00 -1.63 14.80
C VAL A 119 2.00 -0.94 15.73
N ASP A 120 3.30 -1.09 15.50
CA ASP A 120 4.34 -0.35 16.19
C ASP A 120 4.69 0.99 15.49
N GLU A 121 5.68 1.70 16.05
CA GLU A 121 6.15 2.98 15.52
C GLU A 121 6.85 2.86 14.17
N ASN A 122 7.45 1.71 13.86
CA ASN A 122 8.23 1.48 12.65
C ASN A 122 7.37 1.10 11.45
N PHE A 123 6.14 0.64 11.68
CA PHE A 123 5.28 0.10 10.65
C PHE A 123 5.03 1.04 9.47
N THR A 124 4.85 2.34 9.75
CA THR A 124 4.60 3.33 8.70
C THR A 124 5.81 3.50 7.78
N GLU A 125 7.02 3.47 8.35
CA GLU A 125 8.27 3.51 7.59
C GLU A 125 8.49 2.20 6.82
N MET A 126 8.24 1.04 7.44
CA MET A 126 8.32 -0.27 6.82
C MET A 126 7.42 -0.38 5.58
N LYS A 127 6.25 0.23 5.64
CA LYS A 127 5.29 0.32 4.53
C LYS A 127 5.57 1.50 3.59
N ASN A 128 6.69 2.20 3.74
CA ASN A 128 7.07 3.34 2.92
C ASN A 128 6.04 4.47 2.90
N TYR A 129 5.36 4.69 4.02
CA TYR A 129 4.51 5.86 4.21
C TYR A 129 5.31 7.04 4.73
N GLN A 130 5.00 8.23 4.25
CA GLN A 130 5.48 9.48 4.82
C GLN A 130 4.38 10.14 5.67
N ILE A 131 4.76 10.80 6.75
CA ILE A 131 3.84 11.60 7.53
C ILE A 131 3.74 12.98 6.89
N VAL A 132 2.55 13.35 6.43
CA VAL A 132 2.30 14.64 5.75
C VAL A 132 1.87 15.72 6.74
N GLN A 133 1.14 15.30 7.80
CA GLN A 133 0.67 16.20 8.85
C GLN A 133 0.81 15.53 10.21
N GLY A 134 1.21 16.31 11.22
CA GLY A 134 1.34 15.81 12.58
C GLY A 134 2.58 14.93 12.80
N ARG A 135 2.42 13.78 13.47
CA ARG A 135 3.46 12.83 13.79
C ARG A 135 3.03 11.38 13.61
N GLY A 136 3.97 10.48 13.44
CA GLY A 136 3.75 9.03 13.50
C GLY A 136 3.45 8.54 14.92
N LEU A 137 3.18 7.25 15.02
CA LEU A 137 3.14 6.56 16.31
C LEU A 137 4.55 6.60 16.94
N GLN A 138 4.60 6.61 18.26
CA GLN A 138 5.84 6.63 19.02
C GLN A 138 5.83 5.50 20.04
N TYR A 139 7.00 5.00 20.41
CA TYR A 139 7.17 3.97 21.43
C TYR A 139 6.39 4.27 22.73
N MET A 140 6.37 5.53 23.18
CA MET A 140 5.61 5.97 24.36
C MET A 140 4.08 5.83 24.19
N ASP A 141 3.57 5.80 22.98
CA ASP A 141 2.14 5.59 22.73
C ASP A 141 1.77 4.12 22.97
N MET A 142 2.69 3.17 22.66
CA MET A 142 2.54 1.76 22.99
C MET A 142 2.68 1.51 24.48
N GLN A 143 3.72 2.05 25.09
CA GLN A 143 4.02 1.83 26.51
C GLN A 143 2.89 2.33 27.43
N ASP A 144 2.32 3.49 27.13
CA ASP A 144 1.23 4.09 27.90
C ASP A 144 -0.16 3.62 27.44
N ASN A 145 -0.25 2.74 26.46
CA ASN A 145 -1.51 2.30 25.83
C ASN A 145 -2.40 3.49 25.43
N LYS A 146 -1.83 4.50 24.79
CA LYS A 146 -2.57 5.73 24.43
C LYS A 146 -3.63 5.45 23.36
N GLN A 147 -4.76 6.14 23.50
CA GLN A 147 -5.82 6.11 22.50
C GLN A 147 -5.56 7.16 21.42
N VAL A 148 -4.51 6.95 20.65
CA VAL A 148 -4.11 7.78 19.51
C VAL A 148 -4.11 6.94 18.23
N CYS A 149 -4.20 7.60 17.09
CA CYS A 149 -4.14 6.93 15.80
C CYS A 149 -3.51 7.82 14.72
N VAL A 150 -3.00 7.16 13.69
CA VAL A 150 -2.56 7.78 12.44
C VAL A 150 -3.52 7.31 11.36
N ILE A 151 -3.95 8.22 10.49
CA ILE A 151 -4.95 7.94 9.44
C ILE A 151 -4.34 8.10 8.05
N GLY A 152 -4.89 7.37 7.09
CA GLY A 152 -4.55 7.53 5.68
C GLY A 152 -5.14 8.79 5.06
N ASP A 153 -4.61 9.17 3.90
CA ASP A 153 -5.01 10.39 3.19
C ASP A 153 -6.48 10.39 2.78
N TYR A 154 -7.03 9.24 2.39
CA TYR A 154 -8.44 9.12 2.03
C TYR A 154 -9.38 9.56 3.18
N LEU A 155 -9.17 9.02 4.38
CA LEU A 155 -9.97 9.40 5.56
C LEU A 155 -9.77 10.86 5.94
N ASN A 156 -8.53 11.37 5.83
CA ASN A 156 -8.26 12.78 6.09
C ASN A 156 -9.06 13.71 5.17
N ARG A 157 -9.10 13.41 3.86
CA ARG A 157 -9.83 14.23 2.89
C ARG A 157 -11.34 14.09 3.00
N VAL A 158 -11.83 12.84 3.04
CA VAL A 158 -13.27 12.57 2.95
C VAL A 158 -13.99 12.80 4.27
N ALA A 159 -13.36 12.45 5.40
CA ALA A 159 -14.01 12.54 6.70
C ALA A 159 -13.70 13.82 7.47
N PHE A 160 -12.53 14.41 7.26
CA PHE A 160 -12.06 15.58 8.00
C PHE A 160 -11.79 16.81 7.13
N GLY A 161 -12.07 16.75 5.82
CA GLY A 161 -11.86 17.87 4.90
C GLY A 161 -10.40 18.36 4.84
N GLY A 162 -9.43 17.48 5.07
CA GLY A 162 -8.00 17.78 5.06
C GLY A 162 -7.39 18.20 6.39
N ASN A 163 -8.17 18.35 7.45
CA ASN A 163 -7.75 18.81 8.78
C ASN A 163 -7.97 17.72 9.85
N GLY A 164 -7.47 16.52 9.64
CA GLY A 164 -7.69 15.37 10.53
C GLY A 164 -6.90 15.42 11.83
N VAL A 165 -5.72 16.03 11.86
CA VAL A 165 -4.86 16.06 13.05
C VAL A 165 -5.55 16.77 14.20
N GLY A 166 -5.53 16.15 15.39
CA GLY A 166 -6.19 16.65 16.59
C GLY A 166 -7.67 16.28 16.71
N GLN A 167 -8.30 15.84 15.62
CA GLN A 167 -9.68 15.36 15.62
C GLN A 167 -9.82 14.00 16.28
N THR A 168 -11.05 13.58 16.51
CA THR A 168 -11.36 12.32 17.20
C THR A 168 -12.22 11.44 16.31
N LEU A 169 -11.84 10.18 16.21
CA LEU A 169 -12.64 9.13 15.59
C LEU A 169 -13.06 8.08 16.64
N LYS A 170 -14.05 7.26 16.30
CA LYS A 170 -14.55 6.17 17.16
C LYS A 170 -14.41 4.83 16.44
N ILE A 171 -13.92 3.84 17.15
CA ILE A 171 -13.93 2.43 16.73
C ILE A 171 -14.72 1.66 17.79
N GLY A 172 -15.91 1.20 17.41
CA GLY A 172 -16.85 0.65 18.38
C GLY A 172 -17.22 1.68 19.47
N ALA A 173 -16.97 1.37 20.72
CA ALA A 173 -17.22 2.25 21.88
C ALA A 173 -16.03 3.20 22.19
N ASN A 174 -14.85 2.95 21.60
CA ASN A 174 -13.61 3.62 21.97
C ASN A 174 -13.36 4.85 21.08
N LYS A 175 -12.82 5.91 21.71
CA LYS A 175 -12.43 7.15 21.01
C LYS A 175 -10.92 7.19 20.85
N PHE A 176 -10.47 7.61 19.66
CA PHE A 176 -9.05 7.78 19.35
C PHE A 176 -8.79 9.17 18.80
N ARG A 177 -7.72 9.79 19.25
CA ARG A 177 -7.28 11.09 18.76
C ARG A 177 -6.32 10.90 17.59
N VAL A 178 -6.58 11.58 16.48
CA VAL A 178 -5.70 11.58 15.31
C VAL A 178 -4.46 12.41 15.62
N VAL A 179 -3.28 11.81 15.54
CA VAL A 179 -1.98 12.45 15.79
C VAL A 179 -1.17 12.68 14.52
N GLY A 180 -1.51 11.98 13.44
CA GLY A 180 -0.84 12.16 12.16
C GLY A 180 -1.67 11.67 10.98
N VAL A 181 -1.25 12.13 9.80
CA VAL A 181 -1.83 11.79 8.50
C VAL A 181 -0.73 11.28 7.59
N LEU A 182 -0.99 10.15 6.94
CA LEU A 182 -0.08 9.50 5.99
C LEU A 182 -0.19 10.13 4.60
N SER A 183 0.88 10.01 3.83
CA SER A 183 0.88 10.37 2.41
C SER A 183 -0.04 9.47 1.60
N ALA A 184 -0.64 10.02 0.54
CA ALA A 184 -1.37 9.22 -0.43
C ALA A 184 -0.42 8.28 -1.19
N LYS A 185 -0.86 7.03 -1.38
CA LYS A 185 -0.19 6.03 -2.21
C LYS A 185 -0.95 5.74 -3.49
N VAL A 186 -2.28 5.84 -3.44
CA VAL A 186 -3.15 5.56 -4.57
C VAL A 186 -3.31 6.82 -5.42
N SER A 187 -2.88 6.73 -6.67
CA SER A 187 -2.93 7.85 -7.62
C SER A 187 -4.33 8.15 -8.13
N ASP A 188 -5.26 7.18 -8.09
CA ASP A 188 -6.62 7.34 -8.59
C ASP A 188 -7.58 7.77 -7.48
N PRO A 189 -8.12 8.99 -7.53
CA PRO A 189 -9.05 9.49 -6.51
C PRO A 189 -10.41 8.78 -6.48
N THR A 190 -10.74 7.95 -7.48
CA THR A 190 -12.06 7.29 -7.58
C THR A 190 -12.12 5.92 -6.91
N MET A 191 -10.97 5.26 -6.66
CA MET A 191 -10.89 3.90 -6.11
C MET A 191 -10.22 3.85 -4.74
N GLN A 192 -10.53 4.76 -3.84
CA GLN A 192 -9.80 4.90 -2.58
C GLN A 192 -10.45 4.21 -1.39
N GLN A 193 -11.75 3.92 -1.44
CA GLN A 193 -12.43 3.21 -0.35
C GLN A 193 -11.96 1.74 -0.29
N GLY A 194 -11.43 1.32 0.87
CA GLY A 194 -10.84 -0.01 1.05
C GLY A 194 -9.43 -0.16 0.45
N SER A 195 -8.83 0.93 -0.04
CA SER A 195 -7.45 0.97 -0.52
C SER A 195 -6.46 1.13 0.65
N ASP A 196 -5.16 1.14 0.33
CA ASP A 196 -4.10 1.41 1.30
C ASP A 196 -4.20 2.81 1.93
N ASP A 197 -4.83 3.77 1.24
CA ASP A 197 -5.07 5.12 1.78
C ASP A 197 -6.30 5.19 2.69
N ASP A 198 -7.15 4.16 2.72
CA ASP A 198 -8.29 4.01 3.64
C ASP A 198 -7.88 3.17 4.85
N CYS A 199 -6.97 3.70 5.65
CA CYS A 199 -6.38 2.99 6.78
C CYS A 199 -6.37 3.83 8.07
N VAL A 200 -6.38 3.12 9.20
CA VAL A 200 -6.20 3.66 10.55
C VAL A 200 -5.21 2.77 11.28
N TYR A 201 -4.07 3.33 11.66
CA TYR A 201 -3.05 2.64 12.44
C TYR A 201 -3.05 3.13 13.88
N LEU A 202 -3.03 2.18 14.82
CA LEU A 202 -3.13 2.42 16.25
C LEU A 202 -1.98 1.72 16.97
N PRO A 203 -1.63 2.09 18.21
CA PRO A 203 -0.69 1.32 19.01
C PRO A 203 -1.20 -0.12 19.22
N TYR A 204 -0.38 -1.12 18.85
CA TYR A 204 -0.79 -2.53 18.95
C TYR A 204 -1.18 -2.93 20.38
N THR A 205 -0.48 -2.41 21.39
CA THR A 205 -0.76 -2.65 22.80
C THR A 205 -2.16 -2.19 23.21
N THR A 206 -2.59 -1.02 22.68
CA THR A 206 -3.93 -0.49 22.90
C THR A 206 -4.98 -1.39 22.27
N VAL A 207 -4.75 -1.87 21.03
CA VAL A 207 -5.67 -2.77 20.34
C VAL A 207 -5.75 -4.12 21.06
N MET A 208 -4.63 -4.71 21.48
CA MET A 208 -4.60 -5.96 22.26
C MET A 208 -5.40 -5.82 23.55
N ARG A 209 -5.18 -4.75 24.31
CA ARG A 209 -5.91 -4.49 25.55
C ARG A 209 -7.43 -4.38 25.31
N LEU A 210 -7.85 -3.63 24.31
CA LEU A 210 -9.26 -3.44 24.00
C LEU A 210 -9.92 -4.69 23.45
N SER A 211 -9.20 -5.50 22.71
CA SER A 211 -9.66 -6.78 22.14
C SER A 211 -9.52 -7.95 23.13
N SER A 212 -8.94 -7.73 24.33
CA SER A 212 -8.61 -8.77 25.30
C SER A 212 -7.77 -9.90 24.70
N GLN A 213 -6.87 -9.55 23.79
CA GLN A 213 -5.91 -10.49 23.19
C GLN A 213 -4.65 -10.55 24.04
N SER A 214 -4.14 -11.76 24.25
CA SER A 214 -2.93 -12.02 25.02
C SER A 214 -1.69 -12.28 24.15
N SER A 215 -1.89 -12.52 22.85
CA SER A 215 -0.84 -12.82 21.88
C SER A 215 -1.04 -12.04 20.59
N VAL A 216 0.04 -11.88 19.85
CA VAL A 216 0.05 -11.34 18.49
C VAL A 216 0.18 -12.52 17.53
N ASP A 217 -0.78 -12.64 16.62
CA ASP A 217 -0.84 -13.77 15.68
C ASP A 217 -0.29 -13.43 14.30
N CYS A 218 -0.06 -12.15 14.03
CA CYS A 218 0.45 -11.68 12.75
C CYS A 218 1.55 -10.63 12.94
N TYR A 219 2.62 -10.78 12.17
CA TYR A 219 3.72 -9.83 12.10
C TYR A 219 3.98 -9.46 10.65
N THR A 220 4.35 -8.21 10.41
CA THR A 220 4.85 -7.76 9.12
C THR A 220 6.35 -7.58 9.23
N ALA A 221 7.13 -8.28 8.39
CA ALA A 221 8.57 -8.15 8.31
C ALA A 221 8.97 -7.48 7.00
N VAL A 222 10.06 -6.73 7.01
CA VAL A 222 10.71 -6.21 5.80
C VAL A 222 12.03 -6.95 5.60
N MET A 223 12.19 -7.56 4.43
CA MET A 223 13.40 -8.25 4.06
C MET A 223 14.47 -7.27 3.59
N THR A 224 15.74 -7.64 3.78
CA THR A 224 16.90 -6.83 3.37
C THR A 224 17.07 -6.83 1.86
N ASP A 225 16.79 -7.96 1.17
CA ASP A 225 16.89 -8.12 -0.28
C ASP A 225 15.65 -8.82 -0.84
N GLU A 226 15.20 -8.39 -2.02
CA GLU A 226 14.07 -9.00 -2.75
C GLU A 226 14.32 -10.46 -3.14
N ASN A 227 15.57 -10.85 -3.29
CA ASN A 227 15.94 -12.20 -3.70
C ASN A 227 15.79 -13.25 -2.59
N PHE A 228 15.81 -12.85 -1.32
CA PHE A 228 15.65 -13.75 -0.17
C PHE A 228 14.22 -14.21 0.07
N ALA A 229 13.23 -13.57 -0.55
CA ALA A 229 11.83 -13.99 -0.44
C ALA A 229 11.55 -15.40 -0.98
N ASN A 230 12.49 -15.98 -1.75
CA ASN A 230 12.41 -17.35 -2.28
C ASN A 230 13.20 -18.37 -1.45
N GLU A 231 14.00 -17.95 -0.47
CA GLU A 231 14.82 -18.83 0.37
C GLU A 231 14.27 -18.97 1.80
N ALA A 232 13.25 -18.18 2.15
CA ALA A 232 12.55 -18.22 3.44
C ALA A 232 11.30 -19.09 3.37
#